data_2f528d308cfba88dcdfdcf23e5c3106d
#
_entry.id   2f528d308cfba88dcdfdcf23e5c3106d
#
_cell.length_a   1.000
_cell.length_b   1.000
_cell.length_c   1.000
_cell.angle_alpha   90.00
_cell.angle_beta   90.00
_cell.angle_gamma   90.00
#
_symmetry.space_group_name_H-M   'P 1'
#
loop_
_entity.id
_entity.type
_entity.pdbx_description
1 polymer ?
#
loop_
_entity_poly.entity_id
_entity_poly.type
_entity_poly.pdbx_seq_one_letter_code
_entity_poly.pdbx_strand_id
1 'polypeptide(L)'
;MLYPTADAWRAAPRRKVLVFGMSGLGKTHLSMLLRGSGDWFHYSIDYRIGTRYLGEAIVDNAKADAMKVPFLRELLMTDRIYIASNITFENLSPVATWLGKPGNPQKGGLPIKEYRQRQEAFRQAEIAALNDTAHFAARAQALYGYDHFICDTGGSICEWVDAEDPNDPLLSALSQECLLVWIKGDAAHQEALIRRFDAAPKPMAYQPAFLAEVWESYLADTGQIGERR
;
A
#
# COMPACT_ATOMS: atom_id res chain seq x y z
N MET A 1 4.19 -9.66 -23.58
CA MET A 1 4.67 -8.29 -23.32
C MET A 1 3.82 -7.32 -24.12
N LEU A 2 3.21 -6.35 -23.46
CA LEU A 2 2.23 -5.44 -24.10
C LEU A 2 2.85 -4.55 -25.18
N TYR A 3 4.10 -4.11 -25.00
CA TYR A 3 4.86 -3.31 -25.96
C TYR A 3 6.20 -3.97 -26.23
N PRO A 4 6.37 -4.66 -27.36
CA PRO A 4 7.58 -5.43 -27.65
C PRO A 4 8.82 -4.58 -27.97
N THR A 5 8.60 -3.32 -28.40
CA THR A 5 9.69 -2.37 -28.73
C THR A 5 9.35 -0.95 -28.26
N ALA A 6 10.37 -0.10 -28.17
CA ALA A 6 10.19 1.33 -27.88
C ALA A 6 9.32 2.06 -28.95
N ASP A 7 9.44 1.64 -30.21
CA ASP A 7 8.62 2.22 -31.27
C ASP A 7 7.16 1.77 -31.17
N ALA A 8 6.89 0.51 -30.79
CA ALA A 8 5.56 0.05 -30.48
C ALA A 8 4.92 0.85 -29.33
N TRP A 9 5.69 1.17 -28.29
CA TRP A 9 5.26 2.06 -27.21
C TRP A 9 4.94 3.48 -27.71
N ARG A 10 5.84 4.07 -28.51
CA ARG A 10 5.65 5.44 -29.04
C ARG A 10 4.44 5.54 -29.97
N ALA A 11 4.23 4.51 -30.79
CA ALA A 11 3.13 4.44 -31.75
C ALA A 11 1.79 4.04 -31.11
N ALA A 12 1.80 3.54 -29.87
CA ALA A 12 0.59 3.07 -29.21
C ALA A 12 -0.39 4.24 -28.97
N PRO A 13 -1.63 4.17 -29.49
CA PRO A 13 -2.63 5.21 -29.25
C PRO A 13 -3.06 5.27 -27.78
N ARG A 14 -2.86 4.17 -27.07
CA ARG A 14 -3.16 4.03 -25.64
C ARG A 14 -1.99 3.42 -24.93
N ARG A 15 -1.54 4.07 -23.87
CA ARG A 15 -0.40 3.64 -23.08
C ARG A 15 -0.86 3.29 -21.67
N LYS A 16 -0.53 2.10 -21.23
CA LYS A 16 -0.81 1.64 -19.87
C LYS A 16 0.52 1.33 -19.19
N VAL A 17 0.77 1.95 -18.06
CA VAL A 17 2.01 1.83 -17.27
C VAL A 17 1.66 1.45 -15.84
N LEU A 18 2.47 0.58 -15.25
CA LEU A 18 2.49 0.34 -13.83
C LEU A 18 3.89 0.70 -13.31
N VAL A 19 3.95 1.65 -12.37
CA VAL A 19 5.20 2.08 -11.76
C VAL A 19 5.38 1.42 -10.40
N PHE A 20 6.55 0.83 -10.16
CA PHE A 20 6.91 0.19 -8.91
C PHE A 20 8.35 0.52 -8.50
N GLY A 21 8.72 0.19 -7.27
CA GLY A 21 10.02 0.48 -6.68
C GLY A 21 9.90 0.87 -5.22
N MET A 22 11.01 1.10 -4.54
CA MET A 22 11.05 1.44 -3.11
C MET A 22 10.17 2.64 -2.77
N SER A 23 9.63 2.65 -1.55
CA SER A 23 8.87 3.80 -1.04
C SER A 23 9.75 5.06 -1.02
N GLY A 24 9.18 6.18 -1.45
CA GLY A 24 9.89 7.48 -1.45
C GLY A 24 10.70 7.81 -2.70
N LEU A 25 10.70 6.95 -3.75
CA LEU A 25 11.39 7.22 -5.03
C LEU A 25 10.56 8.06 -6.02
N GLY A 26 9.42 8.61 -5.59
CA GLY A 26 8.67 9.55 -6.43
C GLY A 26 7.63 8.92 -7.36
N LYS A 27 7.24 7.64 -7.17
CA LYS A 27 6.18 6.99 -7.97
C LYS A 27 4.90 7.81 -8.04
N THR A 28 4.36 8.16 -6.89
CA THR A 28 3.12 8.96 -6.78
C THR A 28 3.29 10.35 -7.40
N HIS A 29 4.47 10.97 -7.23
CA HIS A 29 4.77 12.26 -7.87
C HIS A 29 4.75 12.15 -9.41
N LEU A 30 5.39 11.13 -9.98
CA LEU A 30 5.34 10.86 -11.42
C LEU A 30 3.90 10.66 -11.90
N SER A 31 3.12 9.87 -11.16
CA SER A 31 1.72 9.61 -11.50
C SER A 31 0.86 10.87 -11.44
N MET A 32 1.10 11.75 -10.48
CA MET A 32 0.43 13.05 -10.38
C MET A 32 0.81 13.99 -11.53
N LEU A 33 2.06 14.01 -11.95
CA LEU A 33 2.51 14.79 -13.12
C LEU A 33 1.82 14.32 -14.40
N LEU A 34 1.76 13.01 -14.64
CA LEU A 34 1.05 12.44 -15.80
C LEU A 34 -0.44 12.72 -15.74
N ARG A 35 -1.07 12.55 -14.58
CA ARG A 35 -2.48 12.94 -14.38
C ARG A 35 -2.71 14.42 -14.70
N GLY A 36 -1.79 15.29 -14.30
CA GLY A 36 -1.86 16.73 -14.52
C GLY A 36 -1.81 17.13 -16.01
N SER A 37 -1.30 16.28 -16.91
CA SER A 37 -1.34 16.52 -18.35
C SER A 37 -2.75 16.39 -18.96
N GLY A 38 -3.70 15.77 -18.24
CA GLY A 38 -5.08 15.62 -18.66
C GLY A 38 -5.39 14.34 -19.44
N ASP A 39 -4.37 13.64 -19.94
CA ASP A 39 -4.57 12.47 -20.83
C ASP A 39 -4.45 11.13 -20.08
N TRP A 40 -4.01 11.15 -18.81
CA TRP A 40 -3.70 9.98 -18.00
C TRP A 40 -4.68 9.79 -16.86
N PHE A 41 -5.31 8.63 -16.82
CA PHE A 41 -6.01 8.18 -15.62
C PHE A 41 -5.01 7.66 -14.60
N HIS A 42 -5.04 8.18 -13.38
CA HIS A 42 -4.20 7.73 -12.27
C HIS A 42 -4.97 6.79 -11.36
N TYR A 43 -4.52 5.53 -11.30
CA TYR A 43 -4.99 4.52 -10.37
C TYR A 43 -3.95 4.30 -9.28
N SER A 44 -4.28 4.63 -8.04
CA SER A 44 -3.39 4.45 -6.88
C SER A 44 -3.81 3.21 -6.09
N ILE A 45 -2.89 2.27 -5.95
CA ILE A 45 -3.09 1.04 -5.17
C ILE A 45 -3.30 1.40 -3.69
N ASP A 46 -2.48 2.26 -3.10
CA ASP A 46 -2.61 2.65 -1.69
C ASP A 46 -3.95 3.33 -1.39
N TYR A 47 -4.43 4.20 -2.30
CA TYR A 47 -5.76 4.79 -2.18
C TYR A 47 -6.86 3.73 -2.24
N ARG A 48 -6.73 2.75 -3.13
CA ARG A 48 -7.69 1.65 -3.27
C ARG A 48 -7.70 0.73 -2.05
N ILE A 49 -6.53 0.40 -1.51
CA ILE A 49 -6.39 -0.32 -0.23
C ILE A 49 -7.19 0.39 0.86
N GLY A 50 -6.92 1.68 1.06
CA GLY A 50 -7.49 2.45 2.15
C GLY A 50 -8.98 2.73 2.01
N THR A 51 -9.50 2.87 0.79
CA THR A 51 -10.92 3.22 0.57
C THR A 51 -11.82 2.00 0.38
N ARG A 52 -11.33 0.96 -0.31
CA ARG A 52 -12.17 -0.19 -0.65
C ARG A 52 -11.96 -1.38 0.29
N TYR A 53 -10.70 -1.70 0.57
CA TYR A 53 -10.37 -2.97 1.20
C TYR A 53 -10.18 -2.86 2.72
N LEU A 54 -9.59 -1.76 3.20
CA LEU A 54 -9.36 -1.53 4.63
C LEU A 54 -10.16 -0.36 5.22
N GLY A 55 -10.97 0.32 4.41
CA GLY A 55 -11.68 1.51 4.85
C GLY A 55 -12.56 1.28 6.08
N GLU A 56 -13.33 0.19 6.10
CA GLU A 56 -14.15 -0.19 7.25
C GLU A 56 -13.29 -0.57 8.47
N ALA A 57 -12.25 -1.38 8.27
CA ALA A 57 -11.35 -1.79 9.36
C ALA A 57 -10.63 -0.61 10.02
N ILE A 58 -10.23 0.39 9.21
CA ILE A 58 -9.62 1.63 9.71
C ILE A 58 -10.61 2.42 10.58
N VAL A 59 -11.83 2.59 10.09
CA VAL A 59 -12.87 3.33 10.80
C VAL A 59 -13.33 2.59 12.05
N ASP A 60 -13.49 1.27 11.98
CA ASP A 60 -13.92 0.45 13.12
C ASP A 60 -12.87 0.41 14.23
N ASN A 61 -11.58 0.40 13.87
CA ASN A 61 -10.50 0.55 14.85
C ASN A 61 -10.63 1.89 15.62
N ALA A 62 -10.85 2.99 14.90
CA ALA A 62 -11.05 4.31 15.52
C ALA A 62 -12.31 4.38 16.38
N LYS A 63 -13.42 3.77 15.92
CA LYS A 63 -14.66 3.66 16.71
C LYS A 63 -14.45 2.83 17.97
N ALA A 64 -13.73 1.69 17.86
CA ALA A 64 -13.46 0.83 19.02
C ALA A 64 -12.67 1.57 20.11
N ASP A 65 -11.73 2.44 19.72
CA ASP A 65 -11.00 3.28 20.67
C ASP A 65 -11.88 4.41 21.24
N ALA A 66 -12.67 5.07 20.40
CA ALA A 66 -13.60 6.10 20.85
C ALA A 66 -14.65 5.55 21.84
N MET A 67 -15.12 4.32 21.67
CA MET A 67 -16.07 3.65 22.55
C MET A 67 -15.52 3.39 23.98
N LYS A 68 -14.21 3.46 24.19
CA LYS A 68 -13.58 3.37 25.52
C LYS A 68 -13.72 4.67 26.31
N VAL A 69 -14.00 5.79 25.63
CA VAL A 69 -14.17 7.12 26.24
C VAL A 69 -15.67 7.37 26.49
N PRO A 70 -16.15 7.50 27.74
CA PRO A 70 -17.59 7.59 28.04
C PRO A 70 -18.34 8.68 27.27
N PHE A 71 -17.75 9.86 27.15
CA PHE A 71 -18.34 10.99 26.40
C PHE A 71 -18.50 10.68 24.90
N LEU A 72 -17.46 10.14 24.25
CA LEU A 72 -17.53 9.79 22.83
C LEU A 72 -18.49 8.61 22.59
N ARG A 73 -18.50 7.64 23.50
CA ARG A 73 -19.43 6.52 23.46
C ARG A 73 -20.89 7.00 23.47
N GLU A 74 -21.25 7.92 24.37
CA GLU A 74 -22.61 8.48 24.42
C GLU A 74 -23.01 9.13 23.09
N LEU A 75 -22.11 9.94 22.52
CA LEU A 75 -22.36 10.63 21.25
C LEU A 75 -22.50 9.67 20.07
N LEU A 76 -21.68 8.63 20.02
CA LEU A 76 -21.74 7.59 18.96
C LEU A 76 -23.02 6.75 19.10
N MET A 77 -23.38 6.33 20.31
CA MET A 77 -24.56 5.51 20.56
C MET A 77 -25.89 6.25 20.31
N THR A 78 -25.85 7.56 20.28
CA THR A 78 -27.04 8.43 20.06
C THR A 78 -27.02 9.11 18.69
N ASP A 79 -26.15 8.66 17.76
CA ASP A 79 -26.00 9.22 16.41
C ASP A 79 -25.75 10.73 16.36
N ARG A 80 -25.17 11.30 17.42
CA ARG A 80 -24.80 12.73 17.45
C ARG A 80 -23.49 13.06 16.79
N ILE A 81 -22.62 12.06 16.61
CA ILE A 81 -21.38 12.13 15.85
C ILE A 81 -21.21 10.86 15.01
N TYR A 82 -20.38 10.95 14.00
CA TYR A 82 -19.86 9.79 13.27
C TYR A 82 -18.34 9.90 13.12
N ILE A 83 -17.67 8.77 12.91
CA ILE A 83 -16.24 8.70 12.62
C ILE A 83 -16.06 8.22 11.18
N ALA A 84 -15.26 8.94 10.42
CA ALA A 84 -14.88 8.59 9.06
C ALA A 84 -13.38 8.78 8.87
N SER A 85 -12.80 8.02 7.97
CA SER A 85 -11.40 8.22 7.55
C SER A 85 -11.33 9.33 6.49
N ASN A 86 -10.29 10.18 6.56
CA ASN A 86 -9.99 11.16 5.51
C ASN A 86 -8.86 10.62 4.62
N ILE A 87 -9.20 9.63 3.80
CA ILE A 87 -8.25 9.04 2.84
C ILE A 87 -8.42 9.72 1.49
N THR A 88 -7.35 10.35 1.02
CA THR A 88 -7.26 10.99 -0.29
C THR A 88 -5.97 10.56 -0.99
N PHE A 89 -5.80 10.91 -2.27
CA PHE A 89 -4.53 10.67 -2.98
C PHE A 89 -3.32 11.33 -2.29
N GLU A 90 -3.55 12.42 -1.57
CA GLU A 90 -2.51 13.18 -0.87
C GLU A 90 -2.37 12.76 0.60
N ASN A 91 -3.39 12.12 1.17
CA ASN A 91 -3.42 11.66 2.55
C ASN A 91 -3.73 10.17 2.65
N LEU A 92 -2.69 9.37 2.65
CA LEU A 92 -2.74 7.91 2.84
C LEU A 92 -2.33 7.50 4.26
N SER A 93 -2.08 8.47 5.15
CA SER A 93 -1.64 8.23 6.53
C SER A 93 -2.58 7.35 7.36
N PRO A 94 -3.92 7.37 7.17
CA PRO A 94 -4.80 6.46 7.93
C PRO A 94 -4.49 4.98 7.71
N VAL A 95 -4.06 4.58 6.51
CA VAL A 95 -3.65 3.19 6.20
C VAL A 95 -2.41 2.80 7.00
N ALA A 96 -1.37 3.64 6.97
CA ALA A 96 -0.14 3.40 7.74
C ALA A 96 -0.39 3.41 9.25
N THR A 97 -1.23 4.34 9.74
CA THR A 97 -1.61 4.43 11.15
C THR A 97 -2.33 3.16 11.60
N TRP A 98 -3.25 2.67 10.80
CA TRP A 98 -3.97 1.43 11.10
C TRP A 98 -3.04 0.21 11.09
N LEU A 99 -2.11 0.11 10.11
CA LEU A 99 -1.14 -0.98 10.06
C LEU A 99 -0.31 -1.05 11.35
N GLY A 100 0.10 0.10 11.87
CA GLY A 100 0.75 0.22 13.17
C GLY A 100 2.15 -0.38 13.22
N LYS A 101 2.66 -0.54 14.43
CA LYS A 101 3.97 -1.13 14.73
C LYS A 101 3.84 -2.14 15.85
N PRO A 102 4.58 -3.26 15.83
CA PRO A 102 4.57 -4.20 16.96
C PRO A 102 5.26 -3.57 18.17
N GLY A 103 4.80 -3.92 19.38
CA GLY A 103 5.41 -3.41 20.60
C GLY A 103 4.49 -3.41 21.80
N ASN A 104 4.92 -2.71 22.86
CA ASN A 104 4.17 -2.60 24.10
C ASN A 104 2.90 -1.75 23.89
N PRO A 105 1.68 -2.30 24.14
CA PRO A 105 0.42 -1.56 24.00
C PRO A 105 0.33 -0.30 24.85
N GLN A 106 0.95 -0.28 26.04
CA GLN A 106 0.99 0.89 26.91
C GLN A 106 1.79 2.06 26.32
N LYS A 107 2.65 1.77 25.33
CA LYS A 107 3.45 2.75 24.58
C LYS A 107 2.94 2.97 23.16
N GLY A 108 1.72 2.52 22.86
CA GLY A 108 1.10 2.67 21.53
C GLY A 108 1.53 1.61 20.50
N GLY A 109 2.24 0.56 20.92
CA GLY A 109 2.53 -0.59 20.08
C GLY A 109 1.37 -1.58 19.99
N LEU A 110 1.39 -2.43 18.98
CA LEU A 110 0.42 -3.51 18.81
C LEU A 110 0.98 -4.83 19.36
N PRO A 111 0.15 -5.66 20.04
CA PRO A 111 0.51 -7.04 20.31
C PRO A 111 0.89 -7.75 19.01
N ILE A 112 1.92 -8.59 19.03
CA ILE A 112 2.45 -9.22 17.81
C ILE A 112 1.39 -10.03 17.04
N LYS A 113 0.46 -10.67 17.75
CA LYS A 113 -0.66 -11.39 17.13
C LYS A 113 -1.54 -10.46 16.29
N GLU A 114 -1.93 -9.33 16.86
CA GLU A 114 -2.75 -8.32 16.17
C GLU A 114 -1.97 -7.69 15.01
N TYR A 115 -0.69 -7.36 15.23
CA TYR A 115 0.16 -6.83 14.17
C TYR A 115 0.26 -7.78 12.97
N ARG A 116 0.48 -9.09 13.20
CA ARG A 116 0.47 -10.10 12.13
C ARG A 116 -0.86 -10.19 11.40
N GLN A 117 -1.97 -10.08 12.11
CA GLN A 117 -3.30 -10.06 11.48
C GLN A 117 -3.48 -8.84 10.58
N ARG A 118 -3.03 -7.66 11.02
CA ARG A 118 -3.09 -6.44 10.21
C ARG A 118 -2.15 -6.51 9.00
N GLN A 119 -0.97 -7.10 9.15
CA GLN A 119 -0.04 -7.37 8.03
C GLN A 119 -0.69 -8.26 6.97
N GLU A 120 -1.33 -9.35 7.39
CA GLU A 120 -2.01 -10.26 6.46
C GLU A 120 -3.22 -9.59 5.79
N ALA A 121 -4.02 -8.84 6.52
CA ALA A 121 -5.14 -8.09 5.94
C ALA A 121 -4.66 -7.03 4.93
N PHE A 122 -3.54 -6.35 5.22
CA PHE A 122 -2.92 -5.42 4.27
C PHE A 122 -2.43 -6.13 3.01
N ARG A 123 -1.74 -7.28 3.16
CA ARG A 123 -1.28 -8.09 2.03
C ARG A 123 -2.43 -8.49 1.11
N GLN A 124 -3.52 -9.01 1.68
CA GLN A 124 -4.71 -9.39 0.91
C GLN A 124 -5.35 -8.19 0.21
N ALA A 125 -5.42 -7.05 0.90
CA ALA A 125 -5.96 -5.81 0.34
C ALA A 125 -5.12 -5.28 -0.83
N GLU A 126 -3.78 -5.34 -0.71
CA GLU A 126 -2.88 -4.90 -1.79
C GLU A 126 -2.95 -5.82 -3.00
N ILE A 127 -2.93 -7.14 -2.81
CA ILE A 127 -3.09 -8.11 -3.90
C ILE A 127 -4.45 -7.91 -4.60
N ALA A 128 -5.52 -7.71 -3.85
CA ALA A 128 -6.84 -7.45 -4.42
C ALA A 128 -6.87 -6.12 -5.20
N ALA A 129 -6.25 -5.06 -4.68
CA ALA A 129 -6.14 -3.78 -5.37
C ALA A 129 -5.31 -3.89 -6.66
N LEU A 130 -4.22 -4.67 -6.66
CA LEU A 130 -3.41 -4.94 -7.85
C LEU A 130 -4.20 -5.71 -8.91
N ASN A 131 -5.01 -6.68 -8.51
CA ASN A 131 -5.90 -7.42 -9.41
C ASN A 131 -7.03 -6.55 -10.00
N ASP A 132 -7.42 -5.46 -9.34
CA ASP A 132 -8.38 -4.48 -9.89
C ASP A 132 -7.80 -3.64 -11.05
N THR A 133 -6.50 -3.69 -11.33
CA THR A 133 -5.82 -2.85 -12.32
C THR A 133 -6.47 -2.94 -13.70
N ALA A 134 -6.71 -4.14 -14.23
CA ALA A 134 -7.37 -4.35 -15.51
C ALA A 134 -8.77 -3.72 -15.56
N HIS A 135 -9.55 -3.91 -14.49
CA HIS A 135 -10.89 -3.34 -14.37
C HIS A 135 -10.86 -1.81 -14.43
N PHE A 136 -9.93 -1.16 -13.71
CA PHE A 136 -9.82 0.29 -13.71
C PHE A 136 -9.24 0.85 -15.01
N ALA A 137 -8.33 0.13 -15.67
CA ALA A 137 -7.84 0.51 -16.98
C ALA A 137 -8.97 0.53 -18.03
N ALA A 138 -9.86 -0.47 -18.00
CA ALA A 138 -11.04 -0.50 -18.86
C ALA A 138 -12.03 0.61 -18.52
N ARG A 139 -12.32 0.85 -17.25
CA ARG A 139 -13.24 1.91 -16.79
C ARG A 139 -12.72 3.31 -17.07
N ALA A 140 -11.42 3.56 -16.96
CA ALA A 140 -10.79 4.84 -17.25
C ALA A 140 -11.14 5.30 -18.68
N GLN A 141 -11.11 4.36 -19.62
CA GLN A 141 -11.51 4.62 -20.99
C GLN A 141 -13.02 4.69 -21.16
N ALA A 142 -13.75 3.67 -20.69
CA ALA A 142 -15.18 3.52 -20.99
C ALA A 142 -16.04 4.64 -20.37
N LEU A 143 -15.68 5.13 -19.17
CA LEU A 143 -16.46 6.13 -18.45
C LEU A 143 -15.95 7.55 -18.64
N TYR A 144 -14.62 7.71 -18.72
CA TYR A 144 -14.00 9.04 -18.70
C TYR A 144 -13.30 9.43 -20.02
N GLY A 145 -13.12 8.47 -20.93
CA GLY A 145 -12.46 8.71 -22.21
C GLY A 145 -10.96 8.93 -22.15
N TYR A 146 -10.31 8.52 -21.05
CA TYR A 146 -8.84 8.64 -20.95
C TYR A 146 -8.14 7.72 -21.95
N ASP A 147 -7.20 8.28 -22.70
CA ASP A 147 -6.37 7.51 -23.62
C ASP A 147 -5.29 6.71 -22.91
N HIS A 148 -4.76 7.23 -21.82
CA HIS A 148 -3.65 6.64 -21.10
C HIS A 148 -4.00 6.28 -19.66
N PHE A 149 -3.26 5.32 -19.11
CA PHE A 149 -3.47 4.80 -17.76
C PHE A 149 -2.15 4.62 -17.02
N ILE A 150 -2.06 5.12 -15.80
CA ILE A 150 -0.95 4.86 -14.90
C ILE A 150 -1.44 4.25 -13.60
N CYS A 151 -0.86 3.10 -13.24
CA CYS A 151 -1.01 2.44 -11.95
C CYS A 151 0.18 2.79 -11.08
N ASP A 152 -0.07 3.39 -9.92
CA ASP A 152 0.91 3.74 -8.89
C ASP A 152 0.82 2.69 -7.77
N THR A 153 1.87 1.86 -7.64
CA THR A 153 1.91 0.81 -6.63
C THR A 153 2.56 1.29 -5.33
N GLY A 154 2.21 0.64 -4.22
CA GLY A 154 3.00 0.67 -3.00
C GLY A 154 4.42 0.11 -3.21
N GLY A 155 5.33 0.37 -2.27
CA GLY A 155 6.66 -0.25 -2.27
C GLY A 155 6.63 -1.74 -1.94
N SER A 156 5.54 -2.19 -1.35
CA SER A 156 5.34 -3.56 -0.84
C SER A 156 4.98 -4.60 -1.91
N ILE A 157 4.75 -4.22 -3.15
CA ILE A 157 4.52 -5.21 -4.22
C ILE A 157 5.66 -6.25 -4.29
N CYS A 158 6.90 -5.84 -4.03
CA CYS A 158 8.06 -6.72 -4.04
C CYS A 158 8.03 -7.80 -2.92
N GLU A 159 7.18 -7.62 -1.91
CA GLU A 159 7.00 -8.57 -0.82
C GLU A 159 6.00 -9.70 -1.19
N TRP A 160 5.23 -9.52 -2.27
CA TRP A 160 4.11 -10.40 -2.64
C TRP A 160 4.31 -11.15 -3.95
N VAL A 161 5.31 -10.78 -4.73
CA VAL A 161 5.61 -11.38 -6.03
C VAL A 161 6.95 -12.10 -6.00
N ASP A 162 7.06 -13.16 -6.79
CA ASP A 162 8.33 -13.84 -7.04
C ASP A 162 8.82 -13.48 -8.45
N ALA A 163 9.80 -12.59 -8.51
CA ALA A 163 10.39 -12.15 -9.77
C ALA A 163 11.23 -13.23 -10.49
N GLU A 164 11.61 -14.30 -9.78
CA GLU A 164 12.34 -15.44 -10.33
C GLU A 164 11.39 -16.52 -10.88
N ASP A 165 10.11 -16.51 -10.46
CA ASP A 165 9.08 -17.39 -11.03
C ASP A 165 8.49 -16.77 -12.31
N PRO A 166 8.78 -17.32 -13.51
CA PRO A 166 8.20 -16.83 -14.76
C PRO A 166 6.68 -17.00 -14.83
N ASN A 167 6.09 -17.79 -13.91
CA ASN A 167 4.66 -18.05 -13.83
C ASN A 167 4.00 -17.37 -12.64
N ASP A 168 4.69 -16.43 -11.96
CA ASP A 168 4.04 -15.66 -10.90
C ASP A 168 2.71 -15.10 -11.40
N PRO A 169 1.58 -15.46 -10.77
CA PRO A 169 0.26 -15.14 -11.32
C PRO A 169 -0.03 -13.63 -11.29
N LEU A 170 0.50 -12.91 -10.30
CA LEU A 170 0.26 -11.48 -10.16
C LEU A 170 1.09 -10.69 -11.19
N LEU A 171 2.39 -10.99 -11.31
CA LEU A 171 3.25 -10.36 -12.33
C LEU A 171 2.77 -10.68 -13.74
N SER A 172 2.34 -11.92 -13.98
CA SER A 172 1.79 -12.33 -15.27
C SER A 172 0.54 -11.52 -15.64
N ALA A 173 -0.41 -11.38 -14.72
CA ALA A 173 -1.62 -10.60 -14.93
C ALA A 173 -1.31 -9.11 -15.17
N LEU A 174 -0.47 -8.51 -14.34
CA LEU A 174 -0.10 -7.10 -14.46
C LEU A 174 0.69 -6.80 -15.74
N SER A 175 1.60 -7.69 -16.16
CA SER A 175 2.40 -7.51 -17.39
C SER A 175 1.60 -7.67 -18.68
N GLN A 176 0.46 -8.33 -18.63
CA GLN A 176 -0.48 -8.40 -19.76
C GLN A 176 -1.26 -7.08 -19.90
N GLU A 177 -1.51 -6.38 -18.81
CA GLU A 177 -2.28 -5.13 -18.81
C GLU A 177 -1.44 -3.88 -18.93
N CYS A 178 -0.25 -3.84 -18.34
CA CYS A 178 0.58 -2.64 -18.25
C CYS A 178 2.04 -2.91 -18.61
N LEU A 179 2.71 -1.89 -19.10
CA LEU A 179 4.17 -1.85 -19.10
C LEU A 179 4.66 -1.69 -17.65
N LEU A 180 5.39 -2.67 -17.15
CA LEU A 180 5.98 -2.61 -15.82
C LEU A 180 7.24 -1.73 -15.85
N VAL A 181 7.26 -0.65 -15.07
CA VAL A 181 8.35 0.31 -15.01
C VAL A 181 8.91 0.36 -13.59
N TRP A 182 10.13 -0.14 -13.43
CA TRP A 182 10.84 -0.08 -12.17
C TRP A 182 11.58 1.24 -12.01
N ILE A 183 11.22 2.01 -10.98
CA ILE A 183 11.97 3.19 -10.57
C ILE A 183 13.06 2.74 -9.61
N LYS A 184 14.28 2.68 -10.11
CA LYS A 184 15.47 2.24 -9.38
C LYS A 184 16.13 3.44 -8.69
N GLY A 185 16.34 3.34 -7.38
CA GLY A 185 17.20 4.26 -6.63
C GLY A 185 18.69 3.86 -6.75
N ASP A 186 19.57 4.82 -6.70
CA ASP A 186 21.01 4.61 -6.51
C ASP A 186 21.38 4.53 -5.00
N ALA A 187 22.67 4.34 -4.70
CA ALA A 187 23.14 4.26 -3.32
C ALA A 187 22.84 5.53 -2.49
N ALA A 188 22.94 6.71 -3.11
CA ALA A 188 22.65 7.97 -2.43
C ALA A 188 21.16 8.09 -2.08
N HIS A 189 20.27 7.62 -2.97
CA HIS A 189 18.85 7.53 -2.69
C HIS A 189 18.55 6.57 -1.54
N GLN A 190 19.20 5.39 -1.52
CA GLN A 190 19.03 4.41 -0.44
C GLN A 190 19.44 4.99 0.91
N GLU A 191 20.61 5.62 1.01
CA GLU A 191 21.06 6.29 2.23
C GLU A 191 20.09 7.41 2.68
N ALA A 192 19.57 8.20 1.74
CA ALA A 192 18.60 9.24 2.06
C ALA A 192 17.28 8.66 2.57
N LEU A 193 16.83 7.51 2.04
CA LEU A 193 15.65 6.80 2.51
C LEU A 193 15.85 6.22 3.91
N ILE A 194 17.02 5.60 4.18
CA ILE A 194 17.37 5.05 5.50
C ILE A 194 17.37 6.19 6.52
N ARG A 195 18.09 7.30 6.27
CA ARG A 195 18.11 8.45 7.17
C ARG A 195 16.71 9.01 7.48
N ARG A 196 15.84 9.08 6.47
CA ARG A 196 14.44 9.52 6.67
C ARG A 196 13.64 8.53 7.50
N PHE A 197 13.83 7.24 7.27
CA PHE A 197 13.16 6.19 8.03
C PHE A 197 13.63 6.21 9.50
N ASP A 198 14.92 6.34 9.75
CA ASP A 198 15.48 6.41 11.11
C ASP A 198 14.98 7.64 11.88
N ALA A 199 14.86 8.79 11.18
CA ALA A 199 14.34 10.01 11.80
C ALA A 199 12.83 9.95 12.09
N ALA A 200 12.05 9.28 11.24
CA ALA A 200 10.60 9.16 11.36
C ALA A 200 10.11 7.80 10.82
N PRO A 201 10.30 6.69 11.59
CA PRO A 201 9.94 5.36 11.15
C PRO A 201 8.44 5.25 10.85
N LYS A 202 8.10 4.85 9.63
CA LYS A 202 6.72 4.61 9.20
C LYS A 202 6.37 3.14 9.35
N PRO A 203 5.10 2.80 9.67
CA PRO A 203 4.61 1.44 9.49
C PRO A 203 4.79 0.98 8.06
N MET A 204 5.29 -0.24 7.90
CA MET A 204 5.52 -0.86 6.59
C MET A 204 4.94 -2.28 6.58
N ALA A 205 4.62 -2.77 5.39
CA ALA A 205 4.28 -4.16 5.17
C ALA A 205 5.57 -4.97 4.96
N TYR A 206 5.56 -6.19 5.45
CA TYR A 206 6.69 -7.11 5.41
C TYR A 206 6.25 -8.49 4.96
N GLN A 207 7.12 -9.19 4.26
CA GLN A 207 6.91 -10.60 3.95
C GLN A 207 6.74 -11.40 5.26
N PRO A 208 5.75 -12.30 5.35
CA PRO A 208 5.47 -13.03 6.61
C PRO A 208 6.65 -13.82 7.16
N ALA A 209 7.43 -14.46 6.28
CA ALA A 209 8.63 -15.23 6.69
C ALA A 209 9.70 -14.32 7.28
N PHE A 210 10.02 -13.21 6.61
CA PHE A 210 10.96 -12.20 7.09
C PHE A 210 10.52 -11.63 8.45
N LEU A 211 9.25 -11.26 8.58
CA LEU A 211 8.71 -10.74 9.84
C LEU A 211 8.82 -11.76 10.98
N ALA A 212 8.61 -13.05 10.69
CA ALA A 212 8.72 -14.09 11.69
C ALA A 212 10.17 -14.25 12.18
N GLU A 213 11.13 -14.30 11.25
CA GLU A 213 12.56 -14.43 11.53
C GLU A 213 13.10 -13.25 12.36
N VAL A 214 12.81 -12.01 11.90
CA VAL A 214 13.25 -10.80 12.60
C VAL A 214 12.62 -10.70 13.99
N TRP A 215 11.36 -11.08 14.15
CA TRP A 215 10.69 -11.06 15.45
C TRP A 215 11.29 -12.08 16.42
N GLU A 216 11.61 -13.28 15.97
CA GLU A 216 12.27 -14.31 16.81
C GLU A 216 13.67 -13.89 17.23
N SER A 217 14.45 -13.30 16.31
CA SER A 217 15.77 -12.73 16.63
C SER A 217 15.66 -11.62 17.68
N TYR A 218 14.72 -10.67 17.49
CA TYR A 218 14.49 -9.59 18.46
C TYR A 218 14.11 -10.11 19.85
N LEU A 219 13.26 -11.13 19.94
CA LEU A 219 12.90 -11.76 21.23
C LEU A 219 14.08 -12.43 21.89
N ALA A 220 14.94 -13.11 21.12
CA ALA A 220 16.16 -13.75 21.64
C ALA A 220 17.13 -12.71 22.21
N ASP A 221 17.37 -11.60 21.51
CA ASP A 221 18.31 -10.54 21.90
C ASP A 221 17.83 -9.74 23.12
N THR A 222 16.52 -9.55 23.25
CA THR A 222 15.93 -8.77 24.35
C THR A 222 15.58 -9.57 25.59
N GLY A 223 15.78 -10.90 25.58
CA GLY A 223 15.44 -11.78 26.70
C GLY A 223 13.93 -11.88 26.98
N GLN A 224 13.07 -11.35 26.15
CA GLN A 224 11.60 -11.36 26.31
C GLN A 224 10.95 -12.66 25.84
N ILE A 225 11.56 -13.82 26.14
CA ILE A 225 11.03 -15.14 25.76
C ILE A 225 9.69 -15.45 26.46
N GLY A 226 9.25 -14.62 27.41
CA GLY A 226 8.10 -14.87 28.29
C GLY A 226 6.72 -14.46 27.76
N GLU A 227 6.59 -13.71 26.67
CA GLU A 227 5.27 -13.23 26.15
C GLU A 227 4.69 -14.10 25.03
N ARG A 228 5.00 -15.40 25.00
CA ARG A 228 4.36 -16.39 24.13
C ARG A 228 3.04 -16.91 24.73
N ARG A 229 2.14 -16.05 25.17
CA ARG A 229 0.78 -16.48 25.54
C ARG A 229 -0.29 -15.52 25.03
#